data_d4a438ab5b29e63ce0b52e4181b9d607
#
_entry.id   d4a438ab5b29e63ce0b52e4181b9d607
#
_cell.length_a   1.000
_cell.length_b   1.000
_cell.length_c   1.000
_cell.angle_alpha   90.00
_cell.angle_beta   90.00
_cell.angle_gamma   90.00
#
_symmetry.space_group_name_H-M   'P 1'
#
loop_
_entity.id
_entity.type
_entity.pdbx_description
1 polymer ?
#
loop_
_entity_poly.entity_id
_entity_poly.type
_entity_poly.pdbx_seq_one_letter_code
_entity_poly.pdbx_strand_id
1 'polypeptide(L)'
;MGRIVVHCHGKASDRHLSASIQGYLERLKGKVTLKLHSDKTPPEIYLAAIPKDAILLDEGGDMISSVELAKRFRKWALERDDIHLAVGPADGFLDTSDYETISLSKMTFPHELAALVLVEQLYRAYEIDRGSSYHRP
;
A
#
# COMPACT_ATOMS: atom_id res chain seq x y z
N MET A 1 -4.06 18.29 5.49
CA MET A 1 -4.44 16.89 5.62
C MET A 1 -3.50 16.02 4.80
N GLY A 2 -2.99 14.97 5.42
CA GLY A 2 -2.07 14.07 4.74
C GLY A 2 -2.76 13.17 3.74
N ARG A 3 -2.02 12.77 2.72
CA ARG A 3 -2.45 11.75 1.76
C ARG A 3 -1.74 10.45 2.07
N ILE A 4 -2.28 9.36 1.55
CA ILE A 4 -1.57 8.08 1.59
C ILE A 4 -0.85 7.93 0.25
N VAL A 5 0.46 7.74 0.33
CA VAL A 5 1.30 7.52 -0.86
C VAL A 5 1.74 6.06 -0.86
N VAL A 6 1.37 5.34 -1.90
CA VAL A 6 1.77 3.93 -2.08
C VAL A 6 2.95 3.90 -3.04
N HIS A 7 4.09 3.44 -2.55
CA HIS A 7 5.30 3.31 -3.35
C HIS A 7 5.35 1.92 -3.98
N CYS A 8 5.71 1.86 -5.25
CA CYS A 8 5.88 0.60 -5.98
C CYS A 8 7.21 0.63 -6.73
N HIS A 9 7.84 -0.54 -6.83
CA HIS A 9 9.07 -0.73 -7.59
C HIS A 9 8.69 -1.07 -9.04
N GLY A 10 8.46 -0.04 -9.82
CA GLY A 10 8.04 -0.18 -11.21
C GLY A 10 6.52 -0.17 -11.39
N LYS A 11 6.14 0.06 -12.63
CA LYS A 11 4.74 0.01 -13.05
C LYS A 11 4.32 -1.45 -13.22
N ALA A 12 3.06 -1.76 -12.93
CA ALA A 12 2.52 -3.08 -13.19
C ALA A 12 2.61 -3.40 -14.69
N SER A 13 3.26 -4.51 -15.03
CA SER A 13 3.43 -4.95 -16.42
C SER A 13 2.14 -5.56 -16.97
N ASP A 14 1.32 -6.17 -16.11
CA ASP A 14 0.03 -6.74 -16.50
C ASP A 14 -0.99 -5.60 -16.61
N ARG A 15 -1.51 -5.39 -17.83
CA ARG A 15 -2.44 -4.29 -18.09
C ARG A 15 -3.76 -4.42 -17.31
N HIS A 16 -4.19 -5.64 -16.99
CA HIS A 16 -5.42 -5.87 -16.25
C HIS A 16 -5.24 -5.47 -14.79
N LEU A 17 -4.11 -5.84 -14.18
CA LEU A 17 -3.79 -5.42 -12.83
C LEU A 17 -3.62 -3.90 -12.77
N SER A 18 -2.92 -3.32 -13.74
CA SER A 18 -2.74 -1.87 -13.82
C SER A 18 -4.06 -1.13 -13.91
N ALA A 19 -4.97 -1.61 -14.78
CA ALA A 19 -6.31 -1.00 -14.92
C ALA A 19 -7.12 -1.10 -13.64
N SER A 20 -7.06 -2.24 -12.95
CA SER A 20 -7.76 -2.42 -11.68
C SER A 20 -7.23 -1.50 -10.59
N ILE A 21 -5.91 -1.36 -10.50
CA ILE A 21 -5.28 -0.43 -9.55
C ILE A 21 -5.78 0.99 -9.81
N GLN A 22 -5.75 1.43 -11.06
CA GLN A 22 -6.22 2.78 -11.41
C GLN A 22 -7.70 2.96 -11.09
N GLY A 23 -8.52 1.94 -11.30
CA GLY A 23 -9.95 2.00 -10.97
C GLY A 23 -10.19 2.27 -9.48
N TYR A 24 -9.45 1.61 -8.60
CA TYR A 24 -9.57 1.86 -7.15
C TYR A 24 -9.01 3.23 -6.77
N LEU A 25 -7.91 3.66 -7.37
CA LEU A 25 -7.35 4.99 -7.10
C LEU A 25 -8.35 6.09 -7.46
N GLU A 26 -9.05 5.94 -8.59
CA GLU A 26 -10.08 6.89 -8.99
C GLU A 26 -11.22 6.96 -7.97
N ARG A 27 -11.65 5.80 -7.45
CA ARG A 27 -12.69 5.75 -6.41
C ARG A 27 -12.25 6.38 -5.11
N LEU A 28 -10.97 6.41 -4.84
CA LEU A 28 -10.39 7.03 -3.63
C LEU A 28 -10.27 8.54 -3.72
N LYS A 29 -10.57 9.12 -4.89
CA LYS A 29 -10.71 10.57 -5.10
C LYS A 29 -9.50 11.38 -4.63
N GLY A 30 -8.31 10.90 -4.90
CA GLY A 30 -7.07 11.60 -4.57
C GLY A 30 -6.59 11.43 -3.13
N LYS A 31 -7.31 10.68 -2.30
CA LYS A 31 -6.86 10.38 -0.92
C LYS A 31 -5.66 9.46 -0.89
N VAL A 32 -5.50 8.65 -1.92
CA VAL A 32 -4.39 7.72 -2.09
C VAL A 32 -3.77 7.98 -3.46
N THR A 33 -2.46 8.11 -3.50
CA THR A 33 -1.71 8.27 -4.75
C THR A 33 -0.68 7.17 -4.86
N LEU A 34 -0.33 6.85 -6.09
CA LEU A 34 0.67 5.83 -6.40
C LEU A 34 1.95 6.52 -6.85
N LYS A 35 3.06 6.19 -6.22
CA LYS A 35 4.38 6.67 -6.63
C LYS A 35 5.18 5.52 -7.20
N LEU A 36 5.41 5.56 -8.51
CA LEU A 36 6.14 4.52 -9.22
C LEU A 36 7.62 4.90 -9.27
N HIS A 37 8.46 4.03 -8.72
CA HIS A 37 9.91 4.15 -8.86
C HIS A 37 10.33 3.28 -10.04
N SER A 38 11.44 3.63 -10.69
CA SER A 38 11.90 2.83 -11.83
C SER A 38 12.23 1.41 -11.42
N ASP A 39 11.75 0.43 -12.16
CA ASP A 39 12.05 -1.00 -11.93
C ASP A 39 13.51 -1.34 -12.25
N LYS A 40 14.22 -0.43 -12.91
CA LYS A 40 15.65 -0.56 -13.17
C LYS A 40 16.50 -0.14 -11.96
N THR A 41 15.86 0.50 -10.98
CA THR A 41 16.54 0.89 -9.75
C THR A 41 16.81 -0.37 -8.91
N PRO A 42 18.04 -0.58 -8.44
CA PRO A 42 18.32 -1.70 -7.54
C PRO A 42 17.44 -1.66 -6.29
N PRO A 43 17.05 -2.83 -5.74
CA PRO A 43 16.17 -2.88 -4.57
C PRO A 43 16.64 -2.05 -3.39
N GLU A 44 17.93 -2.01 -3.10
CA GLU A 44 18.49 -1.22 -2.00
C GLU A 44 18.38 0.28 -2.24
N ILE A 45 18.45 0.72 -3.50
CA ILE A 45 18.27 2.13 -3.85
C ILE A 45 16.79 2.50 -3.78
N TYR A 46 15.91 1.60 -4.20
CA TYR A 46 14.47 1.78 -4.05
C TYR A 46 14.11 1.99 -2.58
N LEU A 47 14.59 1.12 -1.70
CA LEU A 47 14.33 1.23 -0.26
C LEU A 47 14.90 2.55 0.29
N ALA A 48 16.09 2.95 -0.13
CA ALA A 48 16.72 4.19 0.32
C ALA A 48 15.93 5.43 -0.10
N ALA A 49 15.16 5.35 -1.20
CA ALA A 49 14.35 6.45 -1.69
C ALA A 49 13.00 6.56 -0.97
N ILE A 50 12.64 5.58 -0.16
CA ILE A 50 11.40 5.58 0.61
C ILE A 50 11.64 6.29 1.94
N PRO A 51 10.69 7.14 2.41
CA PRO A 51 10.83 7.79 3.71
C PRO A 51 11.04 6.79 4.85
N LYS A 52 11.83 7.18 5.83
CA LYS A 52 12.18 6.30 6.96
C LYS A 52 10.99 5.96 7.86
N ASP A 53 9.96 6.79 7.86
CA ASP A 53 8.73 6.55 8.62
C ASP A 53 7.68 5.77 7.83
N ALA A 54 8.04 5.27 6.66
CA ALA A 54 7.13 4.47 5.84
C ALA A 54 6.80 3.13 6.50
N ILE A 55 5.63 2.60 6.16
CA ILE A 55 5.21 1.26 6.55
C ILE A 55 5.42 0.35 5.35
N LEU A 56 6.23 -0.67 5.52
CA LEU A 56 6.54 -1.60 4.44
C LEU A 56 5.59 -2.79 4.47
N LEU A 57 5.17 -3.26 3.29
CA LEU A 57 4.46 -4.52 3.18
C LEU A 57 5.48 -5.66 3.20
N ASP A 58 5.31 -6.59 4.12
CA ASP A 58 6.18 -7.74 4.26
C ASP A 58 5.39 -8.90 4.83
N GLU A 59 5.59 -10.11 4.31
CA GLU A 59 4.87 -11.31 4.76
C GLU A 59 5.07 -11.59 6.24
N GLY A 60 6.22 -11.22 6.77
CA GLY A 60 6.55 -11.38 8.18
C GLY A 60 6.12 -10.23 9.07
N GLY A 61 5.44 -9.22 8.50
CA GLY A 61 4.98 -8.07 9.27
C GLY A 61 3.72 -8.36 10.09
N ASP A 62 3.23 -7.33 10.77
CA ASP A 62 2.02 -7.46 11.58
C ASP A 62 0.82 -7.74 10.70
N MET A 63 0.09 -8.81 11.01
CA MET A 63 -1.17 -9.11 10.32
C MET A 63 -2.29 -8.30 10.95
N ILE A 64 -2.96 -7.53 10.12
CA ILE A 64 -4.09 -6.72 10.57
C ILE A 64 -5.32 -7.06 9.73
N SER A 65 -6.50 -6.93 10.33
CA SER A 65 -7.76 -7.14 9.62
C SER A 65 -8.11 -5.90 8.79
N SER A 66 -9.08 -6.06 7.88
CA SER A 66 -9.60 -4.92 7.11
C SER A 66 -10.19 -3.84 8.02
N VAL A 67 -10.84 -4.24 9.11
CA VAL A 67 -11.41 -3.30 10.08
C VAL A 67 -10.31 -2.56 10.83
N GLU A 68 -9.23 -3.24 11.21
CA GLU A 68 -8.07 -2.59 11.84
C GLU A 68 -7.39 -1.62 10.89
N LEU A 69 -7.28 -1.97 9.61
CA LEU A 69 -6.74 -1.07 8.61
C LEU A 69 -7.63 0.18 8.46
N ALA A 70 -8.95 0.01 8.51
CA ALA A 70 -9.88 1.14 8.46
C ALA A 70 -9.68 2.10 9.63
N LYS A 71 -9.41 1.58 10.83
CA LYS A 71 -9.10 2.42 11.99
C LYS A 71 -7.81 3.21 11.78
N ARG A 72 -6.78 2.58 11.23
CA ARG A 72 -5.52 3.26 10.88
C ARG A 72 -5.75 4.31 9.80
N PHE A 73 -6.51 3.97 8.77
CA PHE A 73 -6.85 4.88 7.67
C PHE A 73 -7.50 6.16 8.22
N ARG A 74 -8.46 6.02 9.13
CA ARG A 74 -9.13 7.16 9.76
C ARG A 74 -8.14 8.03 10.52
N LYS A 75 -7.24 7.42 11.27
CA LYS A 75 -6.21 8.12 12.02
C LYS A 75 -5.26 8.85 11.07
N TRP A 76 -4.83 8.19 10.00
CA TRP A 76 -3.93 8.78 9.00
C TRP A 76 -4.56 9.99 8.31
N ALA A 77 -5.87 9.96 8.06
CA ALA A 77 -6.58 11.06 7.43
C ALA A 77 -6.54 12.35 8.27
N LEU A 78 -6.31 12.22 9.57
CA LEU A 78 -6.20 13.35 10.49
C LEU A 78 -4.76 13.85 10.64
N GLU A 79 -3.79 13.13 10.10
CA GLU A 79 -2.38 13.53 10.17
C GLU A 79 -2.11 14.72 9.24
N ARG A 80 -1.14 15.53 9.61
CA ARG A 80 -0.72 16.68 8.81
C ARG A 80 0.11 16.24 7.62
N ASP A 81 1.03 15.31 7.84
CA ASP A 81 1.99 14.85 6.85
C ASP A 81 1.45 13.63 6.09
N ASP A 82 2.02 13.38 4.92
CA ASP A 82 1.66 12.20 4.13
C ASP A 82 2.08 10.92 4.85
N ILE A 83 1.28 9.88 4.67
CA ILE A 83 1.59 8.53 5.13
C ILE A 83 2.13 7.75 3.94
N HIS A 84 3.23 7.07 4.13
CA HIS A 84 3.88 6.30 3.07
C HIS A 84 3.76 4.81 3.34
N LEU A 85 3.22 4.09 2.37
CA LEU A 85 3.19 2.63 2.37
C LEU A 85 4.03 2.17 1.19
N ALA A 86 4.75 1.08 1.33
CA ALA A 86 5.62 0.62 0.25
C ALA A 86 5.43 -0.86 -0.04
N VAL A 87 5.20 -1.16 -1.31
CA VAL A 87 5.18 -2.52 -1.83
C VAL A 87 6.60 -2.91 -2.18
N GLY A 88 7.02 -4.12 -1.80
CA GLY A 88 8.38 -4.58 -2.04
C GLY A 88 8.69 -4.83 -3.50
N PRO A 89 9.98 -4.90 -3.86
CA PRO A 89 10.39 -5.39 -5.17
C PRO A 89 9.96 -6.84 -5.37
N ALA A 90 10.17 -7.36 -6.59
CA ALA A 90 9.74 -8.73 -6.93
C ALA A 90 10.22 -9.79 -5.93
N ASP A 91 11.42 -9.64 -5.40
CA ASP A 91 11.99 -10.57 -4.43
C ASP A 91 11.81 -10.11 -2.96
N GLY A 92 10.97 -9.11 -2.74
CA GLY A 92 10.73 -8.56 -1.41
C GLY A 92 11.82 -7.59 -0.95
N PHE A 93 11.60 -7.00 0.22
CA PHE A 93 12.61 -6.14 0.85
C PHE A 93 13.68 -7.00 1.52
N LEU A 94 14.94 -6.59 1.37
CA LEU A 94 16.07 -7.34 1.93
C LEU A 94 16.19 -7.17 3.45
N ASP A 95 15.92 -5.95 3.94
CA ASP A 95 16.02 -5.65 5.36
C ASP A 95 14.95 -4.63 5.75
N THR A 96 14.03 -5.06 6.60
CA THR A 96 12.92 -4.24 7.07
C THR A 96 13.07 -3.81 8.53
N SER A 97 14.21 -4.12 9.16
CA SER A 97 14.38 -3.98 10.61
C SER A 97 14.20 -2.56 11.15
N ASP A 98 14.44 -1.54 10.32
CA ASP A 98 14.30 -0.14 10.74
C ASP A 98 12.91 0.44 10.43
N TYR A 99 11.97 -0.40 9.98
CA TYR A 99 10.66 0.07 9.52
C TYR A 99 9.52 -0.65 10.23
N GLU A 100 8.41 0.03 10.36
CA GLU A 100 7.15 -0.64 10.69
C GLU A 100 6.74 -1.49 9.47
N THR A 101 6.23 -2.69 9.71
CA THR A 101 5.80 -3.59 8.64
C THR A 101 4.39 -4.09 8.90
N ILE A 102 3.63 -4.27 7.83
CA ILE A 102 2.33 -4.93 7.88
C ILE A 102 2.29 -6.04 6.85
N SER A 103 1.54 -7.10 7.14
CA SER A 103 1.37 -8.23 6.24
C SER A 103 -0.04 -8.24 5.69
N LEU A 104 -0.17 -8.35 4.37
CA LEU A 104 -1.46 -8.58 3.73
C LEU A 104 -1.94 -10.01 3.92
N SER A 105 -0.99 -10.95 4.01
CA SER A 105 -1.25 -12.37 4.11
C SER A 105 0.06 -13.09 4.43
N LYS A 106 -0.05 -14.28 5.01
CA LYS A 106 1.11 -15.16 5.14
C LYS A 106 1.51 -15.80 3.81
N MET A 107 0.62 -15.72 2.82
CA MET A 107 0.92 -16.19 1.46
C MET A 107 1.73 -15.15 0.72
N THR A 108 2.63 -15.62 -0.13
CA THR A 108 3.42 -14.76 -0.99
C THR A 108 2.61 -14.35 -2.21
N PHE A 109 2.57 -13.07 -2.52
CA PHE A 109 1.95 -12.54 -3.72
C PHE A 109 3.01 -12.00 -4.67
N PRO A 110 2.80 -12.10 -5.99
CA PRO A 110 3.57 -11.27 -6.91
C PRO A 110 3.42 -9.80 -6.50
N HIS A 111 4.49 -9.01 -6.63
CA HIS A 111 4.47 -7.62 -6.16
C HIS A 111 3.37 -6.78 -6.81
N GLU A 112 3.03 -7.03 -8.08
CA GLU A 112 1.95 -6.31 -8.76
C GLU A 112 0.58 -6.65 -8.17
N LEU A 113 0.37 -7.92 -7.81
CA LEU A 113 -0.87 -8.32 -7.15
C LEU A 113 -0.93 -7.74 -5.73
N ALA A 114 0.18 -7.73 -5.03
CA ALA A 114 0.24 -7.12 -3.70
C ALA A 114 -0.17 -5.63 -3.76
N ALA A 115 0.28 -4.92 -4.79
CA ALA A 115 -0.11 -3.52 -4.99
C ALA A 115 -1.62 -3.39 -5.18
N LEU A 116 -2.22 -4.25 -5.99
CA LEU A 116 -3.66 -4.24 -6.21
C LEU A 116 -4.43 -4.55 -4.92
N VAL A 117 -4.00 -5.58 -4.19
CA VAL A 117 -4.64 -5.95 -2.92
C VAL A 117 -4.56 -4.80 -1.93
N LEU A 118 -3.41 -4.15 -1.82
CA LEU A 118 -3.26 -3.01 -0.91
C LEU A 118 -4.21 -1.87 -1.28
N VAL A 119 -4.27 -1.49 -2.55
CA VAL A 119 -5.11 -0.38 -3.00
C VAL A 119 -6.59 -0.74 -2.81
N GLU A 120 -6.99 -1.98 -3.06
CA GLU A 120 -8.35 -2.44 -2.77
C GLU A 120 -8.67 -2.33 -1.28
N GLN A 121 -7.75 -2.75 -0.41
CA GLN A 121 -7.94 -2.66 1.03
C GLN A 121 -8.01 -1.21 1.52
N LEU A 122 -7.26 -0.31 0.90
CA LEU A 122 -7.36 1.12 1.21
C LEU A 122 -8.71 1.68 0.79
N TYR A 123 -9.23 1.26 -0.37
CA TYR A 123 -10.58 1.63 -0.79
C TYR A 123 -11.62 1.07 0.19
N ARG A 124 -11.46 -0.19 0.60
CA ARG A 124 -12.35 -0.81 1.61
C ARG A 124 -12.31 -0.04 2.92
N ALA A 125 -11.14 0.36 3.37
CA ALA A 125 -10.97 1.17 4.58
C ALA A 125 -11.72 2.51 4.46
N TYR A 126 -11.60 3.17 3.32
CA TYR A 126 -12.33 4.40 3.02
C TYR A 126 -13.84 4.17 3.08
N GLU A 127 -14.33 3.07 2.51
CA GLU A 127 -15.75 2.75 2.51
C GLU A 127 -16.25 2.37 3.91
N ILE A 128 -15.47 1.66 4.70
CA ILE A 128 -15.80 1.37 6.10
C ILE A 128 -15.90 2.67 6.89
N ASP A 129 -14.94 3.58 6.74
CA ASP A 129 -14.89 4.83 7.46
C ASP A 129 -16.11 5.71 7.17
N ARG A 130 -16.58 5.74 5.94
CA ARG A 130 -17.76 6.52 5.58
C ARG A 130 -19.09 5.78 5.78
N GLY A 131 -19.04 4.54 6.30
CA GLY A 131 -20.25 3.80 6.67
C GLY A 131 -21.03 3.20 5.52
N SER A 132 -20.40 2.98 4.36
CA SER A 132 -21.09 2.35 3.23
C SER A 132 -21.23 0.84 3.42
N SER A 133 -21.97 0.20 2.54
CA SER A 133 -22.20 -1.25 2.57
C SER A 133 -21.16 -2.05 1.79
N TYR A 134 -20.10 -1.43 1.33
CA TYR A 134 -19.09 -2.11 0.52
C TYR A 134 -18.45 -3.31 1.24
N HIS A 135 -18.03 -3.09 2.51
CA HIS A 135 -17.38 -4.14 3.28
C HIS A 135 -18.39 -5.16 3.80
N ARG A 136 -18.08 -6.42 3.56
CA ARG A 136 -18.84 -7.55 4.09
C ARG A 136 -17.87 -8.44 4.85
N PRO A 137 -18.03 -8.53 6.18
CA PRO A 137 -17.16 -9.37 7.00
C PRO A 137 -17.38 -10.87 6.74
#